data_462a63e3e650d1db0febc7c92083222a
#
_entry.id   462a63e3e650d1db0febc7c92083222a
#
_cell.length_a   1.000
_cell.length_b   1.000
_cell.length_c   1.000
_cell.angle_alpha   90.00
_cell.angle_beta   90.00
_cell.angle_gamma   90.00
#
_symmetry.space_group_name_H-M   'P 1'
#
loop_
_entity.id
_entity.type
_entity.pdbx_description
1 polymer ?
#
loop_
_entity_poly.entity_id
_entity_poly.type
_entity_poly.pdbx_seq_one_letter_code
_entity_poly.pdbx_strand_id
1 'polypeptide(L)'
;MSEALHQALANRDLKQLLAHLQRGEDVNAVDAQGMTLLHKATRLGDLELLDLLLAHGASPNALDPTGATPLHLAADSGQVKLVERLLRAGSDINLPDNYGYTPLHRAALTDQAEVIGLLIQKGANTGRVLHWATATGRKSILARLLSKGAPVDATDETGRTPLHEAATRGDLGIARFLLLYGANANARNRFGATPMHWAAWEGHIQILELLLENGAELNPRNEDGHTPLAYAQKRQHRLAAQWLQDRGATL
;
A
#
# COMPACT_ATOMS: atom_id res chain seq x y z
N MET A 1 27.33 25.74 8.27
CA MET A 1 27.01 25.07 9.55
C MET A 1 26.46 23.66 9.31
N SER A 2 25.43 23.43 8.44
CA SER A 2 24.95 22.06 8.14
C SER A 2 26.00 21.13 7.54
N GLU A 3 26.94 21.66 6.74
CA GLU A 3 27.98 20.87 6.09
C GLU A 3 28.96 20.21 7.09
N ALA A 4 29.26 20.90 8.21
CA ALA A 4 30.13 20.35 9.25
C ALA A 4 29.52 19.12 9.95
N LEU A 5 28.21 19.15 10.26
CA LEU A 5 27.48 18.01 10.81
C LEU A 5 27.49 16.81 9.86
N HIS A 6 27.21 17.05 8.58
CA HIS A 6 27.20 16.00 7.57
C HIS A 6 28.61 15.45 7.29
N GLN A 7 29.64 16.29 7.40
CA GLN A 7 31.05 15.87 7.27
C GLN A 7 31.48 15.01 8.46
N ALA A 8 31.12 15.41 9.70
CA ALA A 8 31.40 14.62 10.89
C ALA A 8 30.77 13.23 10.81
N LEU A 9 29.53 13.14 10.32
CA LEU A 9 28.86 11.86 10.07
C LEU A 9 29.57 11.05 8.98
N ALA A 10 29.96 11.67 7.87
CA ALA A 10 30.65 10.99 6.77
C ALA A 10 32.00 10.40 7.22
N ASN A 11 32.69 11.11 8.12
CA ASN A 11 33.94 10.66 8.71
C ASN A 11 33.75 9.67 9.87
N ARG A 12 32.53 9.36 10.25
CA ARG A 12 32.16 8.56 11.46
C ARG A 12 32.76 9.12 12.76
N ASP A 13 32.95 10.43 12.82
CA ASP A 13 33.44 11.11 14.03
C ASP A 13 32.28 11.49 14.92
N LEU A 14 31.79 10.52 15.73
CA LEU A 14 30.70 10.71 16.67
C LEU A 14 31.01 11.77 17.74
N LYS A 15 32.30 11.97 18.10
CA LYS A 15 32.65 13.01 19.08
C LYS A 15 32.46 14.39 18.50
N GLN A 16 32.87 14.61 17.26
CA GLN A 16 32.69 15.87 16.56
C GLN A 16 31.21 16.11 16.30
N LEU A 17 30.44 15.09 15.86
CA LEU A 17 29.01 15.16 15.65
C LEU A 17 28.27 15.60 16.94
N LEU A 18 28.56 14.95 18.07
CA LEU A 18 28.01 15.30 19.37
C LEU A 18 28.33 16.73 19.78
N ALA A 19 29.60 17.18 19.59
CA ALA A 19 30.00 18.53 19.91
C ALA A 19 29.21 19.59 19.12
N HIS A 20 28.91 19.32 17.85
CA HIS A 20 28.07 20.19 17.01
C HIS A 20 26.63 20.21 17.51
N LEU A 21 26.02 19.05 17.82
CA LEU A 21 24.67 18.95 18.34
C LEU A 21 24.52 19.64 19.71
N GLN A 22 25.52 19.50 20.60
CA GLN A 22 25.53 20.18 21.92
C GLN A 22 25.66 21.71 21.81
N ARG A 23 26.23 22.23 20.72
CA ARG A 23 26.26 23.68 20.43
C ARG A 23 24.93 24.19 19.88
N GLY A 24 23.93 23.34 19.73
CA GLY A 24 22.61 23.72 19.23
C GLY A 24 22.53 23.82 17.70
N GLU A 25 23.44 23.19 16.97
CA GLU A 25 23.30 23.12 15.52
C GLU A 25 22.09 22.24 15.15
N ASP A 26 21.38 22.63 14.08
CA ASP A 26 20.11 21.99 13.69
C ASP A 26 20.35 20.56 13.21
N VAL A 27 19.91 19.58 13.99
CA VAL A 27 19.99 18.14 13.69
C VAL A 27 19.18 17.76 12.43
N ASN A 28 18.21 18.60 12.05
CA ASN A 28 17.36 18.42 10.88
C ASN A 28 17.89 19.12 9.62
N ALA A 29 19.03 19.80 9.73
CA ALA A 29 19.65 20.43 8.58
C ALA A 29 19.92 19.40 7.47
N VAL A 30 19.67 19.81 6.22
CA VAL A 30 19.89 18.95 5.05
C VAL A 30 21.23 19.24 4.40
N ASP A 31 21.79 18.21 3.77
CA ASP A 31 22.99 18.34 2.92
C ASP A 31 22.63 18.90 1.52
N ALA A 32 23.64 18.99 0.64
CA ALA A 32 23.48 19.43 -0.74
C ALA A 32 22.53 18.53 -1.58
N GLN A 33 22.28 17.31 -1.13
CA GLN A 33 21.34 16.37 -1.75
C GLN A 33 19.96 16.41 -1.10
N GLY A 34 19.71 17.32 -0.15
CA GLY A 34 18.44 17.42 0.55
C GLY A 34 18.19 16.32 1.61
N MET A 35 19.24 15.59 2.01
CA MET A 35 19.14 14.50 2.98
C MET A 35 19.46 14.98 4.39
N THR A 36 18.64 14.64 5.38
CA THR A 36 18.97 14.87 6.79
C THR A 36 19.98 13.83 7.31
N LEU A 37 20.56 14.11 8.47
CA LEU A 37 21.45 13.13 9.16
C LEU A 37 20.71 11.81 9.44
N LEU A 38 19.40 11.87 9.77
CA LEU A 38 18.60 10.69 10.07
C LEU A 38 18.38 9.81 8.83
N HIS A 39 18.20 10.40 7.65
CA HIS A 39 18.18 9.64 6.38
C HIS A 39 19.51 8.91 6.15
N LYS A 40 20.64 9.59 6.38
CA LYS A 40 21.98 8.98 6.21
C LYS A 40 22.22 7.85 7.20
N ALA A 41 21.90 8.06 8.49
CA ALA A 41 22.01 7.03 9.52
C ALA A 41 21.18 5.78 9.14
N THR A 42 19.97 6.01 8.63
CA THR A 42 19.09 4.93 8.15
C THR A 42 19.70 4.18 6.96
N ARG A 43 20.25 4.89 5.97
CA ARG A 43 20.91 4.25 4.80
C ARG A 43 22.15 3.45 5.20
N LEU A 44 22.88 3.90 6.22
CA LEU A 44 24.04 3.18 6.76
C LEU A 44 23.65 1.95 7.58
N GLY A 45 22.40 1.83 8.01
CA GLY A 45 21.96 0.78 8.91
C GLY A 45 22.47 0.96 10.35
N ASP A 46 22.91 2.16 10.70
CA ASP A 46 23.57 2.45 11.97
C ASP A 46 22.52 2.80 13.05
N LEU A 47 22.19 1.80 13.86
CA LEU A 47 21.17 1.90 14.90
C LEU A 47 21.59 2.84 16.04
N GLU A 48 22.87 2.84 16.40
CA GLU A 48 23.39 3.70 17.49
C GLU A 48 23.33 5.16 17.07
N LEU A 49 23.75 5.44 15.84
CA LEU A 49 23.67 6.77 15.26
C LEU A 49 22.21 7.25 15.11
N LEU A 50 21.32 6.37 14.68
CA LEU A 50 19.89 6.67 14.57
C LEU A 50 19.32 7.04 15.95
N ASP A 51 19.57 6.23 16.97
CA ASP A 51 19.12 6.50 18.35
C ASP A 51 19.68 7.82 18.88
N LEU A 52 20.97 8.10 18.61
CA LEU A 52 21.62 9.35 18.99
C LEU A 52 20.91 10.57 18.36
N LEU A 53 20.68 10.53 17.06
CA LEU A 53 20.03 11.62 16.34
C LEU A 53 18.58 11.85 16.81
N LEU A 54 17.83 10.77 17.03
CA LEU A 54 16.45 10.86 17.57
C LEU A 54 16.45 11.47 18.97
N ALA A 55 17.40 11.11 19.83
CA ALA A 55 17.55 11.69 21.18
C ALA A 55 17.85 13.20 21.14
N HIS A 56 18.46 13.70 20.06
CA HIS A 56 18.73 15.12 19.85
C HIS A 56 17.67 15.84 19.01
N GLY A 57 16.47 15.26 18.85
CA GLY A 57 15.33 15.89 18.20
C GLY A 57 15.30 15.79 16.68
N ALA A 58 16.01 14.81 16.09
CA ALA A 58 15.86 14.54 14.66
C ALA A 58 14.42 14.13 14.34
N SER A 59 13.84 14.76 13.32
CA SER A 59 12.46 14.47 12.89
C SER A 59 12.38 13.12 12.20
N PRO A 60 11.61 12.15 12.73
CA PRO A 60 11.44 10.85 12.10
C PRO A 60 10.61 10.91 10.81
N ASN A 61 9.92 12.03 10.56
CA ASN A 61 9.10 12.29 9.39
C ASN A 61 9.70 13.33 8.43
N ALA A 62 11.00 13.66 8.57
CA ALA A 62 11.69 14.51 7.62
C ALA A 62 11.61 13.89 6.21
N LEU A 63 11.46 14.75 5.20
CA LEU A 63 11.34 14.30 3.81
C LEU A 63 12.65 14.56 3.07
N ASP A 64 13.07 13.61 2.26
CA ASP A 64 14.09 13.81 1.24
C ASP A 64 13.49 14.45 -0.02
N PRO A 65 14.28 14.80 -1.06
CA PRO A 65 13.74 15.38 -2.28
C PRO A 65 12.72 14.51 -3.04
N THR A 66 12.67 13.23 -2.78
CA THR A 66 11.68 12.29 -3.35
C THR A 66 10.42 12.19 -2.49
N GLY A 67 10.36 12.93 -1.37
CA GLY A 67 9.29 12.82 -0.38
C GLY A 67 9.40 11.58 0.52
N ALA A 68 10.49 10.82 0.42
CA ALA A 68 10.70 9.65 1.26
C ALA A 68 11.16 10.07 2.67
N THR A 69 10.63 9.39 3.68
CA THR A 69 11.07 9.51 5.08
C THR A 69 12.17 8.47 5.39
N PRO A 70 12.88 8.60 6.52
CA PRO A 70 13.76 7.54 7.00
C PRO A 70 13.07 6.17 7.08
N LEU A 71 11.77 6.12 7.42
CA LEU A 71 11.00 4.88 7.46
C LEU A 71 10.84 4.23 6.08
N HIS A 72 10.68 5.02 5.00
CA HIS A 72 10.68 4.48 3.63
C HIS A 72 12.01 3.80 3.30
N LEU A 73 13.14 4.43 3.65
CA LEU A 73 14.47 3.88 3.38
C LEU A 73 14.75 2.61 4.18
N ALA A 74 14.35 2.59 5.47
CA ALA A 74 14.48 1.40 6.32
C ALA A 74 13.60 0.25 5.80
N ALA A 75 12.40 0.56 5.32
CA ALA A 75 11.48 -0.43 4.77
C ALA A 75 11.97 -1.00 3.43
N ASP A 76 12.49 -0.14 2.54
CA ASP A 76 13.07 -0.53 1.26
C ASP A 76 14.26 -1.48 1.41
N SER A 77 15.10 -1.23 2.41
CA SER A 77 16.33 -2.00 2.67
C SER A 77 16.13 -3.19 3.64
N GLY A 78 14.91 -3.46 4.11
CA GLY A 78 14.61 -4.61 4.97
C GLY A 78 15.15 -4.52 6.40
N GLN A 79 15.45 -3.33 6.90
CA GLN A 79 16.12 -3.11 8.18
C GLN A 79 15.11 -3.10 9.35
N VAL A 80 14.67 -4.28 9.76
CA VAL A 80 13.59 -4.48 10.77
C VAL A 80 13.82 -3.66 12.03
N LYS A 81 15.04 -3.68 12.61
CA LYS A 81 15.35 -2.95 13.85
C LYS A 81 15.23 -1.43 13.69
N LEU A 82 15.63 -0.88 12.54
CA LEU A 82 15.47 0.55 12.26
C LEU A 82 14.00 0.92 12.07
N VAL A 83 13.24 0.08 11.35
CA VAL A 83 11.78 0.25 11.22
C VAL A 83 11.13 0.32 12.60
N GLU A 84 11.45 -0.61 13.51
CA GLU A 84 10.90 -0.58 14.88
C GLU A 84 11.27 0.70 15.64
N ARG A 85 12.54 1.15 15.54
CA ARG A 85 12.99 2.35 16.23
C ARG A 85 12.33 3.61 15.69
N LEU A 86 12.23 3.75 14.38
CA LEU A 86 11.56 4.86 13.73
C LEU A 86 10.07 4.93 14.08
N LEU A 87 9.38 3.79 14.09
CA LEU A 87 7.97 3.72 14.51
C LEU A 87 7.78 4.12 15.98
N ARG A 88 8.68 3.68 16.89
CA ARG A 88 8.66 4.12 18.30
C ARG A 88 8.95 5.62 18.47
N ALA A 89 9.72 6.20 17.56
CA ALA A 89 10.02 7.62 17.53
C ALA A 89 8.91 8.48 16.91
N GLY A 90 7.79 7.87 16.48
CA GLY A 90 6.64 8.59 15.93
C GLY A 90 6.69 8.79 14.41
N SER A 91 7.39 7.92 13.68
CA SER A 91 7.26 7.91 12.21
C SER A 91 5.82 7.61 11.81
N ASP A 92 5.29 8.40 10.87
CA ASP A 92 4.00 8.08 10.25
C ASP A 92 4.17 6.87 9.33
N ILE A 93 3.53 5.76 9.73
CA ILE A 93 3.59 4.47 9.04
C ILE A 93 2.92 4.49 7.65
N ASN A 94 2.06 5.50 7.40
CA ASN A 94 1.24 5.60 6.19
C ASN A 94 1.58 6.82 5.33
N LEU A 95 2.59 7.61 5.69
CA LEU A 95 2.97 8.80 4.92
C LEU A 95 3.41 8.38 3.51
N PRO A 96 2.82 8.92 2.43
CA PRO A 96 3.27 8.61 1.08
C PRO A 96 4.45 9.49 0.66
N ASP A 97 5.34 8.95 -0.15
CA ASP A 97 6.35 9.73 -0.88
C ASP A 97 5.74 10.48 -2.08
N ASN A 98 6.55 11.20 -2.86
CA ASN A 98 6.07 11.97 -4.02
C ASN A 98 5.49 11.09 -5.16
N TYR A 99 5.72 9.77 -5.11
CA TYR A 99 5.15 8.79 -6.05
C TYR A 99 3.87 8.14 -5.50
N GLY A 100 3.44 8.53 -4.29
CA GLY A 100 2.29 7.94 -3.60
C GLY A 100 2.61 6.62 -2.90
N TYR A 101 3.86 6.21 -2.82
CA TYR A 101 4.26 4.98 -2.13
C TYR A 101 4.43 5.23 -0.63
N THR A 102 3.82 4.38 0.19
CA THR A 102 4.04 4.32 1.64
C THR A 102 5.25 3.42 1.95
N PRO A 103 5.76 3.41 3.20
CA PRO A 103 6.81 2.45 3.60
C PRO A 103 6.46 0.99 3.27
N LEU A 104 5.16 0.60 3.42
CA LEU A 104 4.71 -0.75 3.07
C LEU A 104 4.80 -1.03 1.55
N HIS A 105 4.54 -0.03 0.69
CA HIS A 105 4.75 -0.17 -0.75
C HIS A 105 6.24 -0.43 -1.06
N ARG A 106 7.16 0.32 -0.42
CA ARG A 106 8.61 0.15 -0.60
C ARG A 106 9.06 -1.25 -0.18
N ALA A 107 8.67 -1.69 1.01
CA ALA A 107 8.95 -3.05 1.48
C ALA A 107 8.40 -4.14 0.53
N ALA A 108 7.19 -3.93 -0.02
CA ALA A 108 6.57 -4.87 -0.95
C ALA A 108 7.28 -4.90 -2.31
N LEU A 109 7.75 -3.74 -2.81
CA LEU A 109 8.51 -3.65 -4.07
C LEU A 109 9.85 -4.39 -4.01
N THR A 110 10.52 -4.35 -2.87
CA THR A 110 11.84 -4.97 -2.64
C THR A 110 11.74 -6.34 -1.94
N ASP A 111 10.52 -6.87 -1.78
CA ASP A 111 10.20 -8.20 -1.20
C ASP A 111 10.74 -8.40 0.24
N GLN A 112 10.70 -7.35 1.07
CA GLN A 112 11.19 -7.38 2.46
C GLN A 112 10.15 -8.04 3.39
N ALA A 113 10.08 -9.37 3.37
CA ALA A 113 9.02 -10.15 4.01
C ALA A 113 8.84 -9.89 5.52
N GLU A 114 9.91 -9.68 6.26
CA GLU A 114 9.86 -9.41 7.71
C GLU A 114 9.34 -8.01 7.99
N VAL A 115 9.80 -7.01 7.22
CA VAL A 115 9.34 -5.63 7.32
C VAL A 115 7.87 -5.52 6.91
N ILE A 116 7.42 -6.22 5.85
CA ILE A 116 6.01 -6.29 5.46
C ILE A 116 5.16 -6.79 6.63
N GLY A 117 5.56 -7.92 7.24
CA GLY A 117 4.86 -8.47 8.40
C GLY A 117 4.81 -7.51 9.58
N LEU A 118 5.93 -6.87 9.90
CA LEU A 118 6.02 -5.88 10.98
C LEU A 118 5.12 -4.67 10.71
N LEU A 119 5.18 -4.09 9.52
CA LEU A 119 4.35 -2.93 9.17
C LEU A 119 2.86 -3.25 9.23
N ILE A 120 2.43 -4.42 8.73
CA ILE A 120 1.04 -4.89 8.84
C ILE A 120 0.63 -5.03 10.31
N GLN A 121 1.47 -5.69 11.14
CA GLN A 121 1.23 -5.84 12.58
C GLN A 121 1.12 -4.49 13.31
N LYS A 122 1.85 -3.47 12.84
CA LYS A 122 1.82 -2.11 13.39
C LYS A 122 0.72 -1.22 12.83
N GLY A 123 -0.18 -1.76 12.02
CA GLY A 123 -1.35 -1.04 11.50
C GLY A 123 -1.13 -0.24 10.22
N ALA A 124 -0.14 -0.60 9.41
CA ALA A 124 0.01 0.00 8.09
C ALA A 124 -1.24 -0.24 7.24
N ASN A 125 -1.65 0.78 6.48
CA ASN A 125 -2.79 0.68 5.57
C ASN A 125 -2.47 -0.27 4.40
N THR A 126 -2.98 -1.50 4.49
CA THR A 126 -2.78 -2.53 3.49
C THR A 126 -3.64 -2.34 2.25
N GLY A 127 -4.77 -1.63 2.37
CA GLY A 127 -5.72 -1.42 1.28
C GLY A 127 -5.05 -0.76 0.07
N ARG A 128 -4.33 0.34 0.28
CA ARG A 128 -3.63 1.04 -0.82
C ARG A 128 -2.65 0.15 -1.56
N VAL A 129 -1.87 -0.66 -0.83
CA VAL A 129 -0.86 -1.56 -1.42
C VAL A 129 -1.51 -2.72 -2.15
N LEU A 130 -2.57 -3.31 -1.59
CA LEU A 130 -3.33 -4.39 -2.23
C LEU A 130 -4.01 -3.92 -3.51
N HIS A 131 -4.65 -2.75 -3.49
CA HIS A 131 -5.26 -2.15 -4.69
C HIS A 131 -4.21 -1.85 -5.75
N TRP A 132 -3.09 -1.23 -5.38
CA TRP A 132 -1.99 -0.98 -6.32
C TRP A 132 -1.42 -2.27 -6.92
N ALA A 133 -1.18 -3.30 -6.09
CA ALA A 133 -0.69 -4.59 -6.56
C ALA A 133 -1.69 -5.29 -7.49
N THR A 134 -2.98 -5.18 -7.19
CA THR A 134 -4.08 -5.68 -8.05
C THR A 134 -4.11 -4.92 -9.37
N ALA A 135 -4.12 -3.59 -9.33
CA ALA A 135 -4.18 -2.73 -10.51
C ALA A 135 -2.96 -2.92 -11.44
N THR A 136 -1.82 -3.30 -10.90
CA THR A 136 -0.58 -3.54 -11.67
C THR A 136 -0.32 -5.01 -11.99
N GLY A 137 -1.24 -5.92 -11.65
CA GLY A 137 -1.12 -7.36 -11.91
C GLY A 137 0.01 -8.06 -11.11
N ARG A 138 0.46 -7.47 -10.00
CA ARG A 138 1.61 -7.95 -9.22
C ARG A 138 1.23 -9.07 -8.25
N LYS A 139 0.93 -10.24 -8.80
CA LYS A 139 0.46 -11.41 -8.04
C LYS A 139 1.43 -11.86 -6.94
N SER A 140 2.74 -11.76 -7.14
CA SER A 140 3.75 -12.10 -6.13
C SER A 140 3.66 -11.18 -4.91
N ILE A 141 3.44 -9.90 -5.11
CA ILE A 141 3.26 -8.92 -4.02
C ILE A 141 1.95 -9.20 -3.28
N LEU A 142 0.84 -9.45 -4.01
CA LEU A 142 -0.43 -9.86 -3.38
C LEU A 142 -0.24 -11.10 -2.50
N ALA A 143 0.43 -12.14 -3.03
CA ALA A 143 0.71 -13.37 -2.27
C ALA A 143 1.50 -13.06 -0.99
N ARG A 144 2.51 -12.22 -1.08
CA ARG A 144 3.33 -11.83 0.07
C ARG A 144 2.52 -11.08 1.13
N LEU A 145 1.74 -10.07 0.73
CA LEU A 145 0.91 -9.29 1.63
C LEU A 145 -0.13 -10.18 2.34
N LEU A 146 -0.85 -11.01 1.59
CA LEU A 146 -1.87 -11.91 2.13
C LEU A 146 -1.26 -12.96 3.05
N SER A 147 -0.10 -13.54 2.71
CA SER A 147 0.62 -14.49 3.59
C SER A 147 1.11 -13.87 4.90
N LYS A 148 1.24 -12.54 4.95
CA LYS A 148 1.63 -11.78 6.15
C LYS A 148 0.42 -11.22 6.91
N GLY A 149 -0.79 -11.62 6.56
CA GLY A 149 -2.02 -11.29 7.28
C GLY A 149 -2.71 -10.00 6.80
N ALA A 150 -2.37 -9.48 5.63
CA ALA A 150 -3.16 -8.40 5.04
C ALA A 150 -4.60 -8.91 4.77
N PRO A 151 -5.65 -8.17 5.20
CA PRO A 151 -7.03 -8.55 4.91
C PRO A 151 -7.28 -8.53 3.40
N VAL A 152 -7.71 -9.68 2.84
CA VAL A 152 -7.95 -9.79 1.39
C VAL A 152 -9.02 -8.81 0.89
N ASP A 153 -9.98 -8.46 1.74
CA ASP A 153 -11.05 -7.51 1.48
C ASP A 153 -10.76 -6.09 2.03
N ALA A 154 -9.48 -5.74 2.26
CA ALA A 154 -9.12 -4.38 2.64
C ALA A 154 -9.62 -3.37 1.61
N THR A 155 -10.32 -2.33 2.07
CA THR A 155 -10.99 -1.37 1.20
C THR A 155 -10.15 -0.14 0.91
N ASP A 156 -10.39 0.46 -0.26
CA ASP A 156 -9.96 1.82 -0.58
C ASP A 156 -10.90 2.87 0.03
N GLU A 157 -10.65 4.14 -0.28
CA GLU A 157 -11.45 5.28 0.20
C GLU A 157 -12.91 5.27 -0.29
N THR A 158 -13.24 4.50 -1.31
CA THR A 158 -14.59 4.33 -1.85
C THR A 158 -15.28 3.05 -1.36
N GLY A 159 -14.60 2.28 -0.49
CA GLY A 159 -15.09 1.00 0.02
C GLY A 159 -14.91 -0.15 -0.97
N ARG A 160 -14.18 0.03 -2.07
CA ARG A 160 -13.89 -1.06 -3.02
C ARG A 160 -12.85 -2.00 -2.44
N THR A 161 -13.02 -3.30 -2.65
CA THR A 161 -12.02 -4.32 -2.34
C THR A 161 -11.10 -4.58 -3.55
N PRO A 162 -9.94 -5.26 -3.38
CA PRO A 162 -9.13 -5.70 -4.50
C PRO A 162 -9.89 -6.50 -5.55
N LEU A 163 -10.91 -7.28 -5.13
CA LEU A 163 -11.75 -8.04 -6.06
C LEU A 163 -12.63 -7.13 -6.93
N HIS A 164 -13.10 -5.99 -6.42
CA HIS A 164 -13.77 -4.98 -7.25
C HIS A 164 -12.82 -4.44 -8.34
N GLU A 165 -11.58 -4.18 -7.99
CA GLU A 165 -10.56 -3.69 -8.95
C GLU A 165 -10.24 -4.75 -10.01
N ALA A 166 -10.02 -6.00 -9.60
CA ALA A 166 -9.78 -7.10 -10.53
C ALA A 166 -10.98 -7.31 -11.48
N ALA A 167 -12.22 -7.18 -10.95
CA ALA A 167 -13.45 -7.28 -11.72
C ALA A 167 -13.60 -6.14 -12.75
N THR A 168 -13.24 -4.90 -12.37
CA THR A 168 -13.23 -3.74 -13.28
C THR A 168 -12.23 -3.92 -14.41
N ARG A 169 -11.03 -4.47 -14.10
CA ARG A 169 -9.96 -4.63 -15.08
C ARG A 169 -10.08 -5.89 -15.96
N GLY A 170 -10.97 -6.81 -15.62
CA GLY A 170 -11.10 -8.09 -16.29
C GLY A 170 -9.91 -9.03 -16.05
N ASP A 171 -9.13 -8.79 -14.99
CA ASP A 171 -7.98 -9.65 -14.67
C ASP A 171 -8.44 -10.95 -14.01
N LEU A 172 -8.73 -11.94 -14.85
CA LEU A 172 -9.19 -13.26 -14.42
C LEU A 172 -8.18 -13.97 -13.50
N GLY A 173 -6.87 -13.76 -13.75
CA GLY A 173 -5.81 -14.38 -12.98
C GLY A 173 -5.74 -13.85 -11.55
N ILE A 174 -5.86 -12.53 -11.39
CA ILE A 174 -5.89 -11.87 -10.08
C ILE A 174 -7.23 -12.12 -9.38
N ALA A 175 -8.36 -12.04 -10.08
CA ALA A 175 -9.67 -12.32 -9.50
C ALA A 175 -9.74 -13.73 -8.91
N ARG A 176 -9.32 -14.74 -9.67
CA ARG A 176 -9.22 -16.15 -9.22
C ARG A 176 -8.30 -16.29 -8.00
N PHE A 177 -7.17 -15.60 -8.02
CA PHE A 177 -6.21 -15.61 -6.92
C PHE A 177 -6.83 -15.03 -5.63
N LEU A 178 -7.48 -13.86 -5.72
CA LEU A 178 -8.12 -13.23 -4.56
C LEU A 178 -9.25 -14.09 -3.98
N LEU A 179 -10.08 -14.69 -4.84
CA LEU A 179 -11.14 -15.62 -4.41
C LEU A 179 -10.57 -16.87 -3.73
N LEU A 180 -9.44 -17.42 -4.21
CA LEU A 180 -8.73 -18.53 -3.55
C LEU A 180 -8.26 -18.16 -2.13
N TYR A 181 -7.92 -16.87 -1.90
CA TYR A 181 -7.57 -16.35 -0.57
C TYR A 181 -8.78 -15.90 0.25
N GLY A 182 -9.99 -16.25 -0.19
CA GLY A 182 -11.22 -16.02 0.56
C GLY A 182 -11.83 -14.62 0.39
N ALA A 183 -11.51 -13.92 -0.72
CA ALA A 183 -12.16 -12.64 -1.02
C ALA A 183 -13.69 -12.82 -1.13
N ASN A 184 -14.44 -11.90 -0.51
CA ASN A 184 -15.89 -11.92 -0.54
C ASN A 184 -16.41 -11.49 -1.93
N ALA A 185 -16.95 -12.46 -2.69
CA ALA A 185 -17.53 -12.21 -4.01
C ALA A 185 -18.74 -11.25 -3.97
N ASN A 186 -19.36 -11.07 -2.79
CA ASN A 186 -20.50 -10.19 -2.55
C ASN A 186 -20.14 -8.92 -1.77
N ALA A 187 -18.84 -8.59 -1.64
CA ALA A 187 -18.42 -7.36 -0.99
C ALA A 187 -19.11 -6.14 -1.62
N ARG A 188 -19.57 -5.21 -0.79
CA ARG A 188 -20.28 -4.00 -1.23
C ARG A 188 -19.43 -2.77 -0.98
N ASN A 189 -19.24 -1.95 -1.99
CA ASN A 189 -18.60 -0.65 -1.82
C ASN A 189 -19.55 0.38 -1.19
N ARG A 190 -19.12 1.63 -1.01
CA ARG A 190 -19.94 2.70 -0.41
C ARG A 190 -21.23 3.03 -1.17
N PHE A 191 -21.37 2.58 -2.41
CA PHE A 191 -22.56 2.76 -3.24
C PHE A 191 -23.39 1.47 -3.32
N GLY A 192 -23.08 0.47 -2.50
CA GLY A 192 -23.73 -0.84 -2.51
C GLY A 192 -23.42 -1.71 -3.74
N ALA A 193 -22.51 -1.25 -4.63
CA ALA A 193 -22.12 -2.02 -5.80
C ALA A 193 -21.15 -3.14 -5.42
N THR A 194 -21.33 -4.33 -6.02
CA THR A 194 -20.49 -5.53 -5.83
C THR A 194 -19.51 -5.71 -6.99
N PRO A 195 -18.50 -6.62 -6.89
CA PRO A 195 -17.64 -6.97 -8.02
C PRO A 195 -18.41 -7.39 -9.28
N MET A 196 -19.58 -8.05 -9.10
CA MET A 196 -20.50 -8.44 -10.20
C MET A 196 -21.00 -7.22 -10.99
N HIS A 197 -21.34 -6.11 -10.32
CA HIS A 197 -21.74 -4.87 -11.00
C HIS A 197 -20.61 -4.32 -11.88
N TRP A 198 -19.37 -4.31 -11.37
CA TRP A 198 -18.23 -3.77 -12.11
C TRP A 198 -17.81 -4.65 -13.28
N ALA A 199 -17.84 -5.99 -13.10
CA ALA A 199 -17.61 -6.93 -14.21
C ALA A 199 -18.67 -6.74 -15.32
N ALA A 200 -19.93 -6.54 -14.95
CA ALA A 200 -21.03 -6.27 -15.89
C ALA A 200 -20.88 -4.90 -16.58
N TRP A 201 -20.45 -3.87 -15.82
CA TRP A 201 -20.17 -2.52 -16.32
C TRP A 201 -19.14 -2.49 -17.41
N GLU A 202 -18.08 -3.33 -17.29
CA GLU A 202 -16.98 -3.44 -18.25
C GLU A 202 -17.18 -4.59 -19.26
N GLY A 203 -18.24 -5.41 -19.11
CA GLY A 203 -18.56 -6.50 -20.02
C GLY A 203 -17.68 -7.74 -19.91
N HIS A 204 -17.06 -7.95 -18.77
CA HIS A 204 -16.12 -9.06 -18.52
C HIS A 204 -16.82 -10.37 -18.17
N ILE A 205 -17.34 -11.08 -19.18
CA ILE A 205 -18.13 -12.32 -19.01
C ILE A 205 -17.40 -13.39 -18.20
N GLN A 206 -16.10 -13.60 -18.44
CA GLN A 206 -15.30 -14.58 -17.70
C GLN A 206 -15.20 -14.27 -16.20
N ILE A 207 -15.20 -12.97 -15.84
CA ILE A 207 -15.24 -12.55 -14.44
C ILE A 207 -16.64 -12.78 -13.86
N LEU A 208 -17.71 -12.46 -14.60
CA LEU A 208 -19.07 -12.75 -14.17
C LEU A 208 -19.26 -14.24 -13.86
N GLU A 209 -18.75 -15.11 -14.72
CA GLU A 209 -18.78 -16.56 -14.54
C GLU A 209 -18.00 -16.98 -13.30
N LEU A 210 -16.75 -16.53 -13.17
CA LEU A 210 -15.90 -16.81 -12.02
C LEU A 210 -16.54 -16.38 -10.70
N LEU A 211 -17.17 -15.20 -10.67
CA LEU A 211 -17.85 -14.68 -9.48
C LEU A 211 -19.04 -15.55 -9.09
N LEU A 212 -19.89 -15.97 -10.05
CA LEU A 212 -21.01 -16.87 -9.78
C LEU A 212 -20.54 -18.24 -9.25
N GLU A 213 -19.48 -18.82 -9.84
CA GLU A 213 -18.87 -20.06 -9.37
C GLU A 213 -18.39 -19.98 -7.91
N ASN A 214 -18.08 -18.75 -7.44
CA ASN A 214 -17.63 -18.47 -6.08
C ASN A 214 -18.73 -17.84 -5.20
N GLY A 215 -20.00 -18.05 -5.53
CA GLY A 215 -21.13 -17.69 -4.68
C GLY A 215 -21.55 -16.22 -4.74
N ALA A 216 -21.18 -15.51 -5.81
CA ALA A 216 -21.73 -14.17 -6.03
C ALA A 216 -23.23 -14.23 -6.30
N GLU A 217 -23.98 -13.27 -5.75
CA GLU A 217 -25.39 -13.07 -6.09
C GLU A 217 -25.52 -12.60 -7.54
N LEU A 218 -26.47 -13.17 -8.29
CA LEU A 218 -26.73 -12.78 -9.68
C LEU A 218 -27.40 -11.42 -9.80
N ASN A 219 -28.30 -11.11 -8.86
CA ASN A 219 -29.18 -9.92 -8.88
C ASN A 219 -28.99 -9.00 -7.65
N PRO A 220 -27.75 -8.72 -7.19
CA PRO A 220 -27.59 -7.76 -6.11
C PRO A 220 -28.06 -6.38 -6.57
N ARG A 221 -28.67 -5.61 -5.68
CA ARG A 221 -29.06 -4.22 -5.96
C ARG A 221 -28.10 -3.26 -5.23
N ASN A 222 -27.57 -2.27 -5.96
CA ASN A 222 -26.82 -1.19 -5.35
C ASN A 222 -27.77 -0.19 -4.65
N GLU A 223 -27.26 0.91 -4.09
CA GLU A 223 -28.07 1.92 -3.40
C GLU A 223 -29.10 2.61 -4.31
N ASP A 224 -28.81 2.72 -5.62
CA ASP A 224 -29.74 3.24 -6.63
C ASP A 224 -30.76 2.19 -7.13
N GLY A 225 -30.73 0.97 -6.58
CA GLY A 225 -31.57 -0.14 -7.00
C GLY A 225 -31.16 -0.85 -8.29
N HIS A 226 -30.04 -0.46 -8.91
CA HIS A 226 -29.55 -1.09 -10.13
C HIS A 226 -28.91 -2.46 -9.86
N THR A 227 -29.12 -3.39 -10.81
CA THR A 227 -28.52 -4.72 -10.83
C THR A 227 -27.31 -4.77 -11.79
N PRO A 228 -26.48 -5.83 -11.76
CA PRO A 228 -25.44 -6.04 -12.77
C PRO A 228 -25.96 -6.01 -14.21
N LEU A 229 -27.15 -6.58 -14.45
CA LEU A 229 -27.78 -6.54 -15.77
C LEU A 229 -28.06 -5.10 -16.22
N ALA A 230 -28.59 -4.25 -15.32
CA ALA A 230 -28.80 -2.83 -15.61
C ALA A 230 -27.49 -2.10 -15.97
N TYR A 231 -26.38 -2.44 -15.29
CA TYR A 231 -25.05 -1.91 -15.58
C TYR A 231 -24.56 -2.32 -16.98
N ALA A 232 -24.67 -3.62 -17.35
CA ALA A 232 -24.28 -4.12 -18.67
C ALA A 232 -25.09 -3.46 -19.80
N GLN A 233 -26.42 -3.28 -19.60
CA GLN A 233 -27.29 -2.60 -20.56
C GLN A 233 -26.96 -1.12 -20.72
N LYS A 234 -26.74 -0.41 -19.61
CA LYS A 234 -26.36 1.03 -19.62
C LYS A 234 -25.06 1.28 -20.37
N ARG A 235 -24.12 0.34 -20.32
CA ARG A 235 -22.83 0.39 -21.02
C ARG A 235 -22.88 -0.25 -22.42
N GLN A 236 -24.05 -0.77 -22.82
CA GLN A 236 -24.27 -1.41 -24.11
C GLN A 236 -23.40 -2.68 -24.35
N HIS A 237 -23.02 -3.36 -23.28
CA HIS A 237 -22.32 -4.65 -23.36
C HIS A 237 -23.31 -5.78 -23.66
N ARG A 238 -23.75 -5.86 -24.91
CA ARG A 238 -24.83 -6.76 -25.35
C ARG A 238 -24.56 -8.24 -24.99
N LEU A 239 -23.34 -8.70 -25.18
CA LEU A 239 -22.97 -10.10 -24.86
C LEU A 239 -23.05 -10.39 -23.36
N ALA A 240 -22.57 -9.47 -22.51
CA ALA A 240 -22.64 -9.62 -21.06
C ALA A 240 -24.10 -9.52 -20.57
N ALA A 241 -24.90 -8.61 -21.14
CA ALA A 241 -26.31 -8.51 -20.83
C ALA A 241 -27.07 -9.79 -21.21
N GLN A 242 -26.85 -10.32 -22.40
CA GLN A 242 -27.44 -11.59 -22.85
C GLN A 242 -27.02 -12.74 -21.93
N TRP A 243 -25.72 -12.85 -21.63
CA TRP A 243 -25.17 -13.87 -20.75
C TRP A 243 -25.83 -13.86 -19.35
N LEU A 244 -26.07 -12.67 -18.79
CA LEU A 244 -26.76 -12.48 -17.52
C LEU A 244 -28.23 -12.89 -17.63
N GLN A 245 -28.96 -12.47 -18.70
CA GLN A 245 -30.35 -12.80 -18.93
C GLN A 245 -30.58 -14.32 -19.08
N ASP A 246 -29.70 -15.01 -19.81
CA ASP A 246 -29.74 -16.45 -20.01
C ASP A 246 -29.65 -17.23 -18.69
N ARG A 247 -29.13 -16.60 -17.63
CA ARG A 247 -29.00 -17.14 -16.25
C ARG A 247 -30.08 -16.64 -15.29
N GLY A 248 -31.09 -15.92 -15.80
CA GLY A 248 -32.20 -15.42 -14.99
C GLY A 248 -31.95 -14.08 -14.28
N ALA A 249 -30.98 -13.28 -14.79
CA ALA A 249 -30.80 -11.94 -14.26
C ALA A 249 -32.00 -11.04 -14.56
N THR A 250 -32.37 -10.20 -13.58
CA THR A 250 -33.46 -9.23 -13.64
C THR A 250 -32.96 -7.80 -13.52
N LEU A 251 -33.76 -6.84 -13.96
CA LEU A 251 -33.48 -5.40 -13.77
C LEU A 251 -33.84 -4.93 -12.37
#